data_d4d5c983f909f89b00c8fafdf75085d5
#
_entry.id   d4d5c983f909f89b00c8fafdf75085d5
#
_cell.length_a   1.000
_cell.length_b   1.000
_cell.length_c   1.000
_cell.angle_alpha   90.00
_cell.angle_beta   90.00
_cell.angle_gamma   90.00
#
_symmetry.space_group_name_H-M   'P 1'
#
loop_
_entity.id
_entity.type
_entity.pdbx_description
1 polymer ?
#
loop_
_entity_poly.entity_id
_entity_poly.type
_entity_poly.pdbx_seq_one_letter_code
_entity_poly.pdbx_strand_id
1 'polypeptide(L)'
;MITLLSIFRNETMFKAAVAMVPVSNLFQRLAWKGVERQHQAIDPANRYGGLPAEKHDIYKDRSPVYNIEKLQIPLLVHVTRNDEDVNIEEDMQIVDALRSRKPFLAETKVYDNPLGGHTFDRRVDPKTWQPENTREQRDSWNRVWTFLDWNLDPFHDASGAAPPTLQR
;
A
#
# COMPACT_ATOMS: atom_id res chain seq x y z
N MET A 1 1.98 4.65 2.38
CA MET A 1 3.02 5.60 1.89
C MET A 1 4.44 5.11 2.11
N ILE A 2 4.83 4.78 3.34
CA ILE A 2 6.23 4.38 3.66
C ILE A 2 6.69 3.25 2.76
N THR A 3 5.99 2.12 2.69
CA THR A 3 6.32 0.98 1.81
C THR A 3 6.63 1.42 0.37
N LEU A 4 5.72 2.17 -0.25
CA LEU A 4 5.85 2.59 -1.64
C LEU A 4 7.08 3.49 -1.86
N LEU A 5 7.29 4.48 -0.99
CA LEU A 5 8.46 5.36 -1.09
C LEU A 5 9.77 4.60 -0.82
N SER A 6 9.76 3.62 0.08
CA SER A 6 10.94 2.80 0.37
C SER A 6 11.38 2.01 -0.86
N ILE A 7 10.46 1.33 -1.55
CA ILE A 7 10.79 0.54 -2.75
C ILE A 7 11.11 1.41 -3.96
N PHE A 8 10.57 2.64 -4.05
CA PHE A 8 10.88 3.57 -5.13
C PHE A 8 12.22 4.30 -4.96
N ARG A 9 12.78 4.30 -3.74
CA ARG A 9 14.05 4.97 -3.42
C ARG A 9 15.21 4.01 -3.18
N ASN A 10 14.92 2.74 -2.96
CA ASN A 10 15.91 1.71 -2.64
C ASN A 10 15.67 0.46 -3.49
N GLU A 11 15.95 0.57 -4.78
CA GLU A 11 15.60 -0.41 -5.81
C GLU A 11 16.17 -1.82 -5.55
N THR A 12 17.29 -1.92 -4.83
CA THR A 12 18.00 -3.20 -4.59
C THR A 12 17.77 -3.77 -3.20
N MET A 13 17.12 -3.04 -2.29
CA MET A 13 16.99 -3.45 -0.90
C MET A 13 15.90 -4.51 -0.68
N PHE A 14 14.86 -4.50 -1.51
CA PHE A 14 13.66 -5.32 -1.32
C PHE A 14 13.46 -6.24 -2.51
N LYS A 15 12.95 -7.46 -2.28
CA LYS A 15 12.59 -8.41 -3.35
C LYS A 15 11.11 -8.37 -3.70
N ALA A 16 10.26 -8.04 -2.77
CA ALA A 16 8.82 -7.87 -2.94
C ALA A 16 8.28 -6.90 -1.90
N ALA A 17 7.10 -6.35 -2.13
CA ALA A 17 6.45 -5.45 -1.19
C ALA A 17 4.93 -5.61 -1.17
N VAL A 18 4.32 -5.34 0.00
CA VAL A 18 2.87 -5.28 0.17
C VAL A 18 2.49 -3.93 0.76
N ALA A 19 1.52 -3.26 0.17
CA ALA A 19 0.97 -2.00 0.65
C ALA A 19 -0.54 -2.13 0.84
N MET A 20 -0.99 -2.00 2.08
CA MET A 20 -2.41 -2.01 2.43
C MET A 20 -2.89 -0.59 2.67
N VAL A 21 -3.99 -0.21 2.00
CA VAL A 21 -4.66 1.10 2.11
C VAL A 21 -3.64 2.26 2.13
N PRO A 22 -2.78 2.37 1.12
CA PRO A 22 -1.64 3.27 1.18
C PRO A 22 -2.03 4.70 0.84
N VAL A 23 -1.55 5.67 1.60
CA VAL A 23 -1.51 7.07 1.12
C VAL A 23 -0.63 7.14 -0.12
N SER A 24 -1.17 7.64 -1.23
CA SER A 24 -0.52 7.62 -2.54
C SER A 24 -0.38 8.98 -3.21
N ASN A 25 -1.26 9.95 -2.90
CA ASN A 25 -1.27 11.28 -3.49
C ASN A 25 -1.48 12.37 -2.43
N LEU A 26 -0.41 13.09 -2.09
CA LEU A 26 -0.45 14.12 -1.05
C LEU A 26 -1.24 15.36 -1.45
N PHE A 27 -1.36 15.67 -2.74
CA PHE A 27 -2.21 16.78 -3.21
C PHE A 27 -3.67 16.47 -2.91
N GLN A 28 -4.12 15.28 -3.29
CA GLN A 28 -5.49 14.86 -3.07
C GLN A 28 -5.79 14.63 -1.58
N ARG A 29 -4.84 14.02 -0.85
CA ARG A 29 -4.97 13.84 0.59
C ARG A 29 -5.15 15.17 1.32
N LEU A 30 -4.40 16.20 0.94
CA LEU A 30 -4.52 17.51 1.58
C LEU A 30 -5.85 18.19 1.24
N ALA A 31 -6.34 18.04 0.01
CA ALA A 31 -7.64 18.57 -0.40
C ALA A 31 -8.81 17.88 0.32
N TRP A 32 -8.70 16.57 0.56
CA TRP A 32 -9.69 15.76 1.25
C TRP A 32 -9.71 15.98 2.77
N LYS A 33 -8.56 16.09 3.40
CA LYS A 33 -8.44 16.28 4.86
C LYS A 33 -8.77 17.72 5.24
N GLY A 34 -9.49 17.89 6.36
CA GLY A 34 -9.91 19.19 6.86
C GLY A 34 -8.75 20.15 7.21
N VAL A 35 -9.12 21.38 7.55
CA VAL A 35 -8.23 22.53 7.79
C VAL A 35 -7.08 22.20 8.77
N GLU A 36 -7.36 21.43 9.82
CA GLU A 36 -6.34 21.07 10.81
C GLU A 36 -5.19 20.25 10.18
N ARG A 37 -5.49 19.30 9.30
CA ARG A 37 -4.48 18.53 8.56
C ARG A 37 -3.71 19.41 7.56
N GLN A 38 -4.38 20.38 7.00
CA GLN A 38 -3.73 21.37 6.13
C GLN A 38 -2.74 22.20 6.94
N HIS A 39 -3.11 22.71 8.13
CA HIS A 39 -2.20 23.44 9.03
C HIS A 39 -0.99 22.56 9.42
N GLN A 40 -1.20 21.30 9.79
CA GLN A 40 -0.08 20.40 10.10
C GLN A 40 0.88 20.18 8.92
N ALA A 41 0.37 20.21 7.69
CA ALA A 41 1.19 20.02 6.51
C ALA A 41 2.05 21.23 6.16
N ILE A 42 1.58 22.44 6.47
CA ILE A 42 2.31 23.69 6.18
C ILE A 42 3.31 24.07 7.27
N ASP A 43 3.21 23.48 8.47
CA ASP A 43 4.16 23.74 9.55
C ASP A 43 5.59 23.41 9.12
N PRO A 44 6.51 24.40 9.11
CA PRO A 44 7.90 24.21 8.70
C PRO A 44 8.64 23.15 9.52
N ALA A 45 8.27 22.99 10.79
CA ALA A 45 8.85 22.00 11.69
C ALA A 45 8.37 20.58 11.39
N ASN A 46 7.30 20.41 10.63
CA ASN A 46 6.61 19.13 10.57
C ASN A 46 6.82 18.33 9.28
N ARG A 47 6.36 18.74 8.12
CA ARG A 47 6.33 17.78 7.00
C ARG A 47 6.75 18.34 5.65
N TYR A 48 6.01 19.30 5.16
CA TYR A 48 6.20 19.78 3.78
C TYR A 48 6.66 21.23 3.73
N GLY A 49 6.48 21.97 4.82
CA GLY A 49 6.98 23.34 5.01
C GLY A 49 6.26 24.39 4.16
N GLY A 50 5.04 24.10 3.70
CA GLY A 50 4.22 25.01 2.90
C GLY A 50 3.10 24.29 2.16
N LEU A 51 2.23 25.06 1.53
CA LEU A 51 1.11 24.57 0.71
C LEU A 51 1.62 23.94 -0.61
N PRO A 52 0.80 23.10 -1.29
CA PRO A 52 1.16 22.50 -2.57
C PRO A 52 1.59 23.51 -3.64
N ALA A 53 0.98 24.69 -3.67
CA ALA A 53 1.35 25.75 -4.61
C ALA A 53 2.76 26.31 -4.34
N GLU A 54 3.22 26.29 -3.10
CA GLU A 54 4.54 26.80 -2.68
C GLU A 54 5.63 25.72 -2.72
N LYS A 55 5.25 24.47 -2.47
CA LYS A 55 6.14 23.31 -2.31
C LYS A 55 5.79 22.17 -3.26
N HIS A 56 5.36 22.50 -4.46
CA HIS A 56 4.88 21.53 -5.47
C HIS A 56 5.80 20.31 -5.62
N ASP A 57 7.10 20.53 -5.76
CA ASP A 57 8.06 19.45 -5.99
C ASP A 57 8.19 18.49 -4.80
N ILE A 58 8.07 19.01 -3.57
CA ILE A 58 8.08 18.20 -2.35
C ILE A 58 6.84 17.29 -2.32
N TYR A 59 5.67 17.85 -2.63
CA TYR A 59 4.42 17.07 -2.70
C TYR A 59 4.49 16.00 -3.79
N LYS A 60 4.98 16.35 -4.97
CA LYS A 60 5.13 15.44 -6.09
C LYS A 60 6.13 14.32 -5.77
N ASP A 61 7.32 14.66 -5.28
CA ASP A 61 8.35 13.68 -4.92
C ASP A 61 7.86 12.69 -3.84
N ARG A 62 7.09 13.20 -2.87
CA ARG A 62 6.56 12.38 -1.77
C ARG A 62 5.23 11.71 -2.06
N SER A 63 4.65 11.87 -3.23
CA SER A 63 3.43 11.19 -3.66
C SER A 63 3.77 9.96 -4.50
N PRO A 64 3.56 8.75 -3.99
CA PRO A 64 3.86 7.52 -4.72
C PRO A 64 3.29 7.45 -6.13
N VAL A 65 2.08 7.96 -6.36
CA VAL A 65 1.41 7.92 -7.66
C VAL A 65 2.21 8.58 -8.78
N TYR A 66 3.04 9.58 -8.49
CA TYR A 66 3.92 10.23 -9.48
C TYR A 66 5.27 9.53 -9.65
N ASN A 67 5.54 8.49 -8.85
CA ASN A 67 6.80 7.77 -8.84
C ASN A 67 6.68 6.32 -9.32
N ILE A 68 5.56 5.93 -9.93
CA ILE A 68 5.26 4.56 -10.36
C ILE A 68 6.32 3.99 -11.30
N GLU A 69 6.95 4.82 -12.14
CA GLU A 69 7.99 4.37 -13.07
C GLU A 69 9.21 3.79 -12.35
N LYS A 70 9.44 4.17 -11.10
CA LYS A 70 10.53 3.66 -10.26
C LYS A 70 10.26 2.27 -9.68
N LEU A 71 9.08 1.68 -9.91
CA LEU A 71 8.79 0.32 -9.46
C LEU A 71 9.61 -0.70 -10.24
N GLN A 72 10.46 -1.44 -9.54
CA GLN A 72 11.36 -2.47 -10.10
C GLN A 72 11.12 -3.87 -9.52
N ILE A 73 10.31 -3.99 -8.47
CA ILE A 73 10.07 -5.24 -7.76
C ILE A 73 8.58 -5.57 -7.73
N PRO A 74 8.18 -6.83 -7.52
CA PRO A 74 6.78 -7.21 -7.30
C PRO A 74 6.14 -6.42 -6.16
N LEU A 75 4.93 -5.91 -6.40
CA LEU A 75 4.15 -5.12 -5.46
C LEU A 75 2.70 -5.59 -5.41
N LEU A 76 2.21 -5.93 -4.23
CA LEU A 76 0.79 -6.16 -3.97
C LEU A 76 0.19 -4.92 -3.29
N VAL A 77 -0.93 -4.42 -3.83
CA VAL A 77 -1.67 -3.29 -3.23
C VAL A 77 -3.11 -3.67 -2.96
N HIS A 78 -3.53 -3.53 -1.71
CA HIS A 78 -4.93 -3.66 -1.29
C HIS A 78 -5.51 -2.29 -0.93
N VAL A 79 -6.70 -2.00 -1.43
CA VAL A 79 -7.45 -0.78 -1.11
C VAL A 79 -8.91 -1.10 -0.79
N THR A 80 -9.60 -0.21 -0.12
CA THR A 80 -11.01 -0.37 0.24
C THR A 80 -11.83 0.84 -0.18
N ARG A 81 -13.06 0.60 -0.71
CA ARG A 81 -13.91 1.72 -1.16
C ARG A 81 -14.53 2.53 -0.02
N ASN A 82 -14.66 1.92 1.14
CA ASN A 82 -15.20 2.56 2.35
C ASN A 82 -14.10 3.03 3.32
N ASP A 83 -12.91 3.33 2.78
CA ASP A 83 -11.83 3.90 3.59
C ASP A 83 -12.15 5.35 3.99
N GLU A 84 -12.17 5.61 5.29
CA GLU A 84 -12.42 6.94 5.85
C GLU A 84 -11.13 7.75 6.07
N ASP A 85 -9.96 7.09 5.97
CA ASP A 85 -8.66 7.76 6.13
C ASP A 85 -8.00 8.09 4.79
N VAL A 86 -8.03 7.17 3.83
CA VAL A 86 -7.57 7.40 2.45
C VAL A 86 -8.76 7.39 1.51
N ASN A 87 -9.01 8.51 0.83
CA ASN A 87 -10.12 8.63 -0.09
C ASN A 87 -9.99 7.64 -1.25
N ILE A 88 -11.10 7.03 -1.65
CA ILE A 88 -11.12 6.03 -2.74
C ILE A 88 -10.60 6.61 -4.06
N GLU A 89 -10.83 7.89 -4.35
CA GLU A 89 -10.31 8.54 -5.55
C GLU A 89 -8.78 8.60 -5.52
N GLU A 90 -8.16 8.81 -4.34
CA GLU A 90 -6.71 8.72 -4.16
C GLU A 90 -6.21 7.30 -4.41
N ASP A 91 -6.88 6.32 -3.83
CA ASP A 91 -6.53 4.90 -3.99
C ASP A 91 -6.70 4.41 -5.42
N MET A 92 -7.77 4.81 -6.11
CA MET A 92 -7.98 4.42 -7.50
C MET A 92 -6.94 5.02 -8.45
N GLN A 93 -6.41 6.21 -8.17
CA GLN A 93 -5.32 6.78 -8.98
C GLN A 93 -4.08 5.88 -8.97
N ILE A 94 -3.65 5.38 -7.81
CA ILE A 94 -2.48 4.50 -7.76
C ILE A 94 -2.79 3.12 -8.34
N VAL A 95 -3.97 2.57 -8.09
CA VAL A 95 -4.41 1.28 -8.65
C VAL A 95 -4.39 1.34 -10.19
N ASP A 96 -4.98 2.36 -10.78
CA ASP A 96 -5.07 2.50 -12.23
C ASP A 96 -3.69 2.80 -12.86
N ALA A 97 -2.86 3.60 -12.19
CA ALA A 97 -1.48 3.84 -12.61
C ALA A 97 -0.64 2.56 -12.59
N LEU A 98 -0.75 1.73 -11.55
CA LEU A 98 -0.05 0.45 -11.46
C LEU A 98 -0.52 -0.51 -12.54
N ARG A 99 -1.83 -0.67 -12.72
CA ARG A 99 -2.42 -1.57 -13.74
C ARG A 99 -2.03 -1.18 -15.16
N SER A 100 -1.96 0.10 -15.46
CA SER A 100 -1.65 0.59 -16.80
C SER A 100 -0.16 0.60 -17.12
N ARG A 101 0.70 0.91 -16.14
CA ARG A 101 2.12 1.15 -16.37
C ARG A 101 3.03 0.02 -15.90
N LYS A 102 2.60 -0.76 -14.92
CA LYS A 102 3.39 -1.85 -14.30
C LYS A 102 2.59 -3.15 -14.16
N PRO A 103 1.85 -3.60 -15.21
CA PRO A 103 0.93 -4.75 -15.11
C PRO A 103 1.63 -6.08 -14.77
N PHE A 104 2.93 -6.20 -15.03
CA PHE A 104 3.72 -7.41 -14.75
C PHE A 104 4.41 -7.39 -13.37
N LEU A 105 4.43 -6.22 -12.71
CA LEU A 105 5.05 -6.07 -11.40
C LEU A 105 4.04 -5.82 -10.29
N ALA A 106 2.84 -5.33 -10.64
CA ALA A 106 1.88 -4.93 -9.64
C ALA A 106 0.59 -5.78 -9.69
N GLU A 107 0.26 -6.35 -8.55
CA GLU A 107 -1.06 -6.92 -8.26
C GLU A 107 -1.87 -5.94 -7.42
N THR A 108 -3.15 -5.79 -7.74
CA THR A 108 -4.03 -4.88 -7.01
C THR A 108 -5.35 -5.53 -6.66
N LYS A 109 -5.84 -5.33 -5.45
CA LYS A 109 -7.16 -5.78 -5.01
C LYS A 109 -7.94 -4.62 -4.41
N VAL A 110 -9.13 -4.39 -4.92
CA VAL A 110 -10.11 -3.42 -4.37
C VAL A 110 -11.18 -4.21 -3.63
N TYR A 111 -11.40 -3.88 -2.37
CA TYR A 111 -12.49 -4.42 -1.54
C TYR A 111 -13.61 -3.39 -1.49
N ASP A 112 -14.86 -3.82 -1.72
CA ASP A 112 -15.98 -2.89 -1.85
C ASP A 112 -16.41 -2.28 -0.51
N ASN A 113 -16.65 -3.11 0.50
CA ASN A 113 -17.15 -2.64 1.80
C ASN A 113 -16.72 -3.54 2.97
N PRO A 114 -15.42 -3.77 3.18
CA PRO A 114 -14.98 -4.59 4.30
C PRO A 114 -15.24 -3.90 5.64
N LEU A 115 -15.60 -4.70 6.64
CA LEU A 115 -15.78 -4.19 7.99
C LEU A 115 -14.48 -3.52 8.48
N GLY A 116 -14.54 -2.27 8.90
CA GLY A 116 -13.41 -1.50 9.39
C GLY A 116 -12.68 -0.65 8.36
N GLY A 117 -13.08 -0.67 7.07
CA GLY A 117 -12.52 0.22 6.04
C GLY A 117 -11.00 0.23 6.06
N HIS A 118 -10.40 1.37 6.42
CA HIS A 118 -8.94 1.55 6.52
C HIS A 118 -8.22 0.52 7.40
N THR A 119 -8.91 -0.11 8.34
CA THR A 119 -8.30 -1.05 9.30
C THR A 119 -8.73 -2.49 9.11
N PHE A 120 -9.43 -2.82 8.01
CA PHE A 120 -10.08 -4.10 7.80
C PHE A 120 -9.14 -5.32 7.94
N ASP A 121 -7.90 -5.16 7.51
CA ASP A 121 -6.86 -6.18 7.51
C ASP A 121 -6.32 -6.54 8.91
N ARG A 122 -6.40 -5.59 9.86
CA ARG A 122 -5.81 -5.71 11.20
C ARG A 122 -6.83 -5.62 12.33
N ARG A 123 -8.12 -5.74 12.03
CA ARG A 123 -9.15 -5.72 13.06
C ARG A 123 -9.09 -6.95 13.94
N VAL A 124 -9.27 -6.71 15.23
CA VAL A 124 -9.36 -7.74 16.26
C VAL A 124 -10.65 -7.59 17.06
N ASP A 125 -11.20 -8.69 17.50
CA ASP A 125 -12.31 -8.69 18.45
C ASP A 125 -11.83 -8.08 19.79
N PRO A 126 -12.47 -7.03 20.30
CA PRO A 126 -12.03 -6.32 21.50
C PRO A 126 -12.12 -7.16 22.80
N LYS A 127 -12.85 -8.28 22.78
CA LYS A 127 -12.99 -9.18 23.93
C LYS A 127 -11.93 -10.27 23.94
N THR A 128 -11.63 -10.81 22.78
CA THR A 128 -10.73 -11.97 22.64
C THR A 128 -9.33 -11.61 22.16
N TRP A 129 -9.14 -10.40 21.62
CA TRP A 129 -7.91 -9.94 20.98
C TRP A 129 -7.46 -10.82 19.80
N GLN A 130 -8.37 -11.64 19.27
CA GLN A 130 -8.12 -12.45 18.09
C GLN A 130 -8.58 -11.70 16.82
N PRO A 131 -7.99 -11.98 15.66
CA PRO A 131 -8.48 -11.45 14.40
C PRO A 131 -9.98 -11.70 14.22
N GLU A 132 -10.72 -10.71 13.76
CA GLU A 132 -12.18 -10.85 13.51
C GLU A 132 -12.51 -11.91 12.46
N ASN A 133 -11.55 -12.27 11.61
CA ASN A 133 -11.67 -13.29 10.57
C ASN A 133 -12.84 -13.06 9.61
N THR A 134 -13.12 -11.81 9.28
CA THR A 134 -14.08 -11.52 8.20
C THR A 134 -13.62 -12.17 6.90
N ARG A 135 -14.54 -12.33 5.95
CA ARG A 135 -14.20 -12.90 4.64
C ARG A 135 -13.11 -12.08 3.94
N GLU A 136 -13.24 -10.76 3.96
CA GLU A 136 -12.31 -9.83 3.32
C GLU A 136 -10.95 -9.82 4.03
N GLN A 137 -10.92 -9.89 5.36
CA GLN A 137 -9.68 -9.99 6.13
C GLN A 137 -8.92 -11.27 5.79
N ARG A 138 -9.61 -12.42 5.76
CA ARG A 138 -8.98 -13.70 5.35
C ARG A 138 -8.50 -13.69 3.90
N ASP A 139 -9.33 -13.19 2.97
CA ASP A 139 -8.92 -13.08 1.55
C ASP A 139 -7.67 -12.19 1.41
N SER A 140 -7.64 -11.06 2.11
CA SER A 140 -6.50 -10.15 2.10
C SER A 140 -5.21 -10.83 2.57
N TRP A 141 -5.23 -11.48 3.72
CA TRP A 141 -4.06 -12.16 4.25
C TRP A 141 -3.66 -13.38 3.44
N ASN A 142 -4.60 -14.16 2.91
CA ASN A 142 -4.28 -15.26 2.01
C ASN A 142 -3.56 -14.77 0.75
N ARG A 143 -4.00 -13.65 0.16
CA ARG A 143 -3.30 -13.02 -0.97
C ARG A 143 -1.90 -12.57 -0.61
N VAL A 144 -1.74 -11.95 0.56
CA VAL A 144 -0.42 -11.51 1.05
C VAL A 144 0.54 -12.69 1.17
N TRP A 145 0.13 -13.77 1.84
CA TRP A 145 0.99 -14.94 2.02
C TRP A 145 1.30 -15.62 0.69
N THR A 146 0.30 -15.83 -0.18
CA THR A 146 0.52 -16.40 -1.51
C THR A 146 1.47 -15.55 -2.35
N PHE A 147 1.30 -14.22 -2.32
CA PHE A 147 2.16 -13.29 -3.03
C PHE A 147 3.61 -13.30 -2.52
N LEU A 148 3.79 -13.33 -1.21
CA LEU A 148 5.13 -13.36 -0.60
C LEU A 148 5.80 -14.73 -0.82
N ASP A 149 5.10 -15.84 -0.68
CA ASP A 149 5.62 -17.18 -0.96
C ASP A 149 6.10 -17.29 -2.40
N TRP A 150 5.30 -16.77 -3.35
CA TRP A 150 5.67 -16.80 -4.76
C TRP A 150 6.90 -15.94 -5.10
N ASN A 151 6.99 -14.73 -4.52
CA ASN A 151 8.01 -13.77 -4.91
C ASN A 151 9.30 -13.85 -4.09
N LEU A 152 9.24 -14.36 -2.87
CA LEU A 152 10.43 -14.48 -2.00
C LEU A 152 11.07 -15.85 -2.06
N ASP A 153 10.26 -16.89 -2.38
CA ASP A 153 10.68 -18.29 -2.43
C ASP A 153 11.52 -18.69 -1.18
N PRO A 154 10.96 -18.51 0.02
CA PRO A 154 11.71 -18.67 1.27
C PRO A 154 12.18 -20.12 1.52
N PHE A 155 11.67 -21.08 0.74
CA PHE A 155 11.96 -22.51 0.88
C PHE A 155 12.84 -23.09 -0.24
N HIS A 156 13.26 -22.29 -1.23
CA HIS A 156 14.29 -22.70 -2.16
C HIS A 156 15.63 -22.69 -1.41
N ASP A 157 16.22 -23.84 -1.27
CA ASP A 157 17.60 -23.90 -0.84
C ASP A 157 18.52 -23.43 -1.99
N ALA A 158 19.72 -22.97 -1.65
CA ALA A 158 20.70 -22.51 -2.62
C ALA A 158 21.16 -23.60 -3.60
N SER A 159 20.74 -24.85 -3.43
CA SER A 159 21.07 -26.01 -4.26
C SER A 159 20.14 -26.22 -5.45
N GLY A 160 19.02 -25.44 -5.52
CA GLY A 160 18.02 -25.57 -6.57
C GLY A 160 17.16 -26.84 -6.49
N ALA A 161 17.20 -27.56 -5.38
CA ALA A 161 16.31 -28.69 -5.14
C ALA A 161 14.86 -28.21 -4.95
N ALA A 162 13.91 -28.84 -5.63
CA ALA A 162 12.49 -28.52 -5.46
C ALA A 162 12.08 -28.73 -3.98
N PRO A 163 11.26 -27.82 -3.40
CA PRO A 163 10.79 -27.98 -2.03
C PRO A 163 10.04 -29.30 -1.88
N PRO A 164 10.10 -29.96 -0.72
CA PRO A 164 9.33 -31.17 -0.47
C PRO A 164 7.84 -30.86 -0.64
N THR A 165 7.17 -31.65 -1.48
CA THR A 165 5.73 -31.52 -1.69
C THR A 165 5.02 -31.72 -0.35
N LEU A 166 4.44 -30.67 0.20
CA LEU A 166 3.57 -30.79 1.37
C LEU A 166 2.39 -31.66 0.98
N GLN A 167 2.41 -32.92 1.40
CA GLN A 167 1.24 -33.80 1.31
C GLN A 167 0.16 -33.20 2.22
N ARG A 168 -0.95 -32.80 1.61
CA ARG A 168 -2.16 -32.31 2.31
C ARG A 168 -2.94 -33.49 2.89
#